data_18cb5503d2965be8bd90e6ee4e7be7c3
#
_entry.id   18cb5503d2965be8bd90e6ee4e7be7c3
#
_cell.length_a   1.000
_cell.length_b   1.000
_cell.length_c   1.000
_cell.angle_alpha   90.00
_cell.angle_beta   90.00
_cell.angle_gamma   90.00
#
_symmetry.space_group_name_H-M   'P 1'
#
loop_
_entity.id
_entity.type
_entity.pdbx_description
1 polymer ?
#
loop_
_entity_poly.entity_id
_entity_poly.type
_entity_poly.pdbx_seq_one_letter_code
_entity_poly.pdbx_strand_id
1 'polypeptide(L)'
;MVSHKGLIMGKPKTREEAIKMIQNFADDIHQVYTGITLIIPATTENENEQAVVKEKIQKTLEDFEKRYGKKISYSVSEDSDAYPGKHLTVTYNVCTDVHVLPMTEEEICRYVDTGEPMDKAGAYAIQGMFAHYISKIDGDYYNVVGLPISSVYSVLKEFV
;
A
#
# COMPACT_ATOMS: atom_id res chain seq x y z
N MET A 1 5.78 -1.65 0.11
CA MET A 1 6.93 -1.16 0.91
C MET A 1 6.50 -1.05 2.37
N VAL A 2 7.33 -1.54 3.29
CA VAL A 2 7.08 -1.41 4.74
C VAL A 2 8.04 -0.35 5.31
N SER A 3 7.54 0.52 6.19
CA SER A 3 8.31 1.56 6.86
C SER A 3 8.05 1.55 8.36
N HIS A 4 9.09 1.70 9.16
CA HIS A 4 8.98 1.82 10.62
C HIS A 4 9.90 2.93 11.11
N LYS A 5 9.36 3.92 11.82
CA LYS A 5 10.11 5.10 12.32
C LYS A 5 10.97 5.78 11.23
N GLY A 6 10.43 5.86 10.01
CA GLY A 6 11.12 6.47 8.87
C GLY A 6 12.16 5.60 8.17
N LEU A 7 12.38 4.37 8.63
CA LEU A 7 13.28 3.40 7.99
C LEU A 7 12.50 2.46 7.08
N ILE A 8 13.01 2.24 5.87
CA ILE A 8 12.43 1.28 4.92
C ILE A 8 12.88 -0.13 5.30
N MET A 9 11.90 -1.03 5.46
CA MET A 9 12.12 -2.43 5.81
C MET A 9 11.97 -3.29 4.56
N GLY A 10 13.09 -3.86 4.11
CA GLY A 10 13.12 -4.83 3.00
C GLY A 10 12.72 -6.23 3.44
N LYS A 11 13.06 -7.21 2.60
CA LYS A 11 12.99 -8.64 2.97
C LYS A 11 14.21 -9.00 3.80
N PRO A 12 14.07 -9.76 4.89
CA PRO A 12 15.21 -10.23 5.66
C PRO A 12 16.08 -11.19 4.85
N LYS A 13 17.38 -11.11 5.02
CA LYS A 13 18.34 -12.00 4.34
C LYS A 13 18.78 -13.16 5.23
N THR A 14 18.66 -13.01 6.54
CA THR A 14 19.02 -14.00 7.54
C THR A 14 17.95 -14.11 8.60
N ARG A 15 17.99 -15.22 9.37
CA ARG A 15 17.13 -15.45 10.52
C ARG A 15 17.23 -14.31 11.55
N GLU A 16 18.46 -13.87 11.85
CA GLU A 16 18.75 -12.82 12.82
C GLU A 16 18.18 -11.48 12.37
N GLU A 17 18.22 -11.18 11.07
CA GLU A 17 17.64 -9.99 10.50
C GLU A 17 16.11 -10.03 10.61
N ALA A 18 15.47 -11.17 10.35
CA ALA A 18 14.03 -11.36 10.52
C ALA A 18 13.61 -11.16 11.99
N ILE A 19 14.33 -11.75 12.95
CA ILE A 19 14.09 -11.57 14.39
C ILE A 19 14.14 -10.08 14.74
N LYS A 20 15.17 -9.37 14.29
CA LYS A 20 15.36 -7.94 14.57
C LYS A 20 14.27 -7.07 13.98
N MET A 21 13.79 -7.42 12.77
CA MET A 21 12.66 -6.71 12.15
C MET A 21 11.38 -6.88 12.97
N ILE A 22 11.04 -8.11 13.38
CA ILE A 22 9.85 -8.39 14.18
C ILE A 22 9.95 -7.75 15.57
N GLN A 23 11.14 -7.80 16.22
CA GLN A 23 11.37 -7.11 17.49
C GLN A 23 11.09 -5.60 17.40
N ASN A 24 11.43 -4.97 16.27
CA ASN A 24 11.14 -3.55 16.05
C ASN A 24 9.65 -3.25 15.91
N PHE A 25 8.85 -4.21 15.48
CA PHE A 25 7.41 -4.04 15.29
C PHE A 25 6.58 -4.42 16.52
N ALA A 26 7.11 -5.32 17.37
CA ALA A 26 6.41 -5.79 18.56
C ALA A 26 6.04 -4.60 19.47
N ASP A 27 4.76 -4.55 19.89
CA ASP A 27 4.16 -3.47 20.70
C ASP A 27 4.27 -2.07 20.05
N ASP A 28 4.26 -2.01 18.71
CA ASP A 28 4.44 -0.75 17.98
C ASP A 28 3.57 -0.70 16.71
N ILE A 29 3.66 0.42 16.00
CA ILE A 29 2.92 0.71 14.78
C ILE A 29 3.93 0.90 13.64
N HIS A 30 3.69 0.25 12.53
CA HIS A 30 4.46 0.48 11.30
C HIS A 30 3.53 0.77 10.12
N GLN A 31 4.07 1.32 9.04
CA GLN A 31 3.36 1.73 7.85
C GLN A 31 3.61 0.79 6.68
N VAL A 32 2.55 0.50 5.93
CA VAL A 32 2.64 -0.18 4.64
C VAL A 32 2.20 0.77 3.54
N TYR A 33 3.06 0.96 2.55
CA TYR A 33 2.82 1.84 1.40
C TYR A 33 2.77 1.03 0.11
N THR A 34 1.77 1.31 -0.72
CA THR A 34 1.72 0.84 -2.11
C THR A 34 1.59 2.02 -3.05
N GLY A 35 2.52 2.12 -4.01
CA GLY A 35 2.43 3.05 -5.13
C GLY A 35 1.65 2.39 -6.27
N ILE A 36 0.76 3.12 -6.90
CA ILE A 36 -0.10 2.67 -7.99
C ILE A 36 0.06 3.64 -9.14
N THR A 37 0.21 3.11 -10.35
CA THR A 37 0.10 3.89 -11.58
C THR A 37 -0.91 3.21 -12.48
N LEU A 38 -1.97 3.93 -12.83
CA LEU A 38 -2.99 3.51 -13.79
C LEU A 38 -2.76 4.29 -15.09
N ILE A 39 -2.67 3.57 -16.21
CA ILE A 39 -2.56 4.14 -17.54
C ILE A 39 -3.84 3.77 -18.28
N ILE A 40 -4.64 4.77 -18.62
CA ILE A 40 -5.99 4.58 -19.09
C ILE A 40 -6.08 5.22 -20.47
N PRO A 41 -6.38 4.45 -21.54
CA PRO A 41 -6.57 5.00 -22.87
C PRO A 41 -7.60 6.12 -22.84
N ALA A 42 -7.31 7.24 -23.51
CA ALA A 42 -8.28 8.32 -23.63
C ALA A 42 -9.50 7.85 -24.42
N THR A 43 -10.68 7.95 -23.83
CA THR A 43 -11.93 7.56 -24.47
C THR A 43 -12.50 8.66 -25.36
N THR A 44 -11.95 9.88 -25.28
CA THR A 44 -12.37 11.05 -26.03
C THR A 44 -11.18 11.94 -26.35
N GLU A 45 -11.24 12.64 -27.49
CA GLU A 45 -10.30 13.71 -27.85
C GLU A 45 -10.76 15.08 -27.34
N ASN A 46 -11.94 15.15 -26.71
CA ASN A 46 -12.52 16.38 -26.20
C ASN A 46 -11.86 16.78 -24.86
N GLU A 47 -11.09 17.85 -24.86
CA GLU A 47 -10.37 18.37 -23.70
C GLU A 47 -11.30 18.68 -22.53
N ASN A 48 -12.53 19.14 -22.77
CA ASN A 48 -13.50 19.43 -21.70
C ASN A 48 -13.96 18.15 -20.99
N GLU A 49 -14.16 17.07 -21.73
CA GLU A 49 -14.53 15.77 -21.14
C GLU A 49 -13.38 15.18 -20.34
N GLN A 50 -12.13 15.32 -20.82
CA GLN A 50 -10.93 14.90 -20.08
C GLN A 50 -10.77 15.70 -18.79
N ALA A 51 -11.03 17.01 -18.80
CA ALA A 51 -10.99 17.85 -17.60
C ALA A 51 -12.01 17.39 -16.55
N VAL A 52 -13.22 17.03 -16.95
CA VAL A 52 -14.28 16.51 -16.06
C VAL A 52 -13.83 15.17 -15.42
N VAL A 53 -13.21 14.28 -16.19
CA VAL A 53 -12.71 13.00 -15.68
C VAL A 53 -11.59 13.23 -14.64
N LYS A 54 -10.65 14.14 -14.91
CA LYS A 54 -9.58 14.49 -13.97
C LYS A 54 -10.14 15.02 -12.64
N GLU A 55 -11.13 15.91 -12.69
CA GLU A 55 -11.79 16.44 -11.49
C GLU A 55 -12.48 15.33 -10.68
N LYS A 56 -13.14 14.38 -11.34
CA LYS A 56 -13.77 13.24 -10.67
C LYS A 56 -12.72 12.35 -9.98
N ILE A 57 -11.59 12.05 -10.65
CA ILE A 57 -10.49 11.27 -10.07
C ILE A 57 -9.94 11.98 -8.84
N GLN A 58 -9.66 13.27 -8.95
CA GLN A 58 -9.17 14.06 -7.83
C GLN A 58 -10.11 13.97 -6.64
N LYS A 59 -11.39 14.22 -6.83
CA LYS A 59 -12.41 14.10 -5.79
C LYS A 59 -12.47 12.69 -5.18
N THR A 60 -12.37 11.66 -6.01
CA THR A 60 -12.35 10.27 -5.55
C THR A 60 -11.15 10.00 -4.63
N LEU A 61 -9.95 10.47 -4.98
CA LEU A 61 -8.76 10.31 -4.16
C LEU A 61 -8.84 11.12 -2.86
N GLU A 62 -9.38 12.34 -2.89
CA GLU A 62 -9.63 13.14 -1.70
C GLU A 62 -10.65 12.49 -0.75
N ASP A 63 -11.70 11.84 -1.28
CA ASP A 63 -12.67 11.10 -0.47
C ASP A 63 -12.05 9.84 0.16
N PHE A 64 -11.09 9.20 -0.50
CA PHE A 64 -10.29 8.14 0.10
C PHE A 64 -9.40 8.67 1.23
N GLU A 65 -8.73 9.80 1.03
CA GLU A 65 -7.94 10.46 2.07
C GLU A 65 -8.78 10.73 3.33
N LYS A 66 -9.99 11.28 3.15
CA LYS A 66 -10.94 11.53 4.26
C LYS A 66 -11.39 10.24 4.94
N ARG A 67 -11.69 9.20 4.16
CA ARG A 67 -12.18 7.91 4.67
C ARG A 67 -11.18 7.19 5.56
N TYR A 68 -9.92 7.17 5.15
CA TYR A 68 -8.86 6.45 5.86
C TYR A 68 -8.02 7.34 6.77
N GLY A 69 -8.23 8.66 6.76
CA GLY A 69 -7.44 9.60 7.56
C GLY A 69 -5.95 9.63 7.19
N LYS A 70 -5.62 9.20 5.96
CA LYS A 70 -4.25 9.09 5.47
C LYS A 70 -4.07 9.95 4.23
N LYS A 71 -3.03 10.79 4.25
CA LYS A 71 -2.72 11.64 3.10
C LYS A 71 -2.34 10.80 1.89
N ILE A 72 -3.01 11.05 0.77
CA ILE A 72 -2.73 10.45 -0.53
C ILE A 72 -1.99 11.48 -1.40
N SER A 73 -0.75 11.18 -1.74
CA SER A 73 -0.03 11.97 -2.75
C SER A 73 -0.39 11.41 -4.12
N TYR A 74 -0.88 12.28 -5.01
CA TYR A 74 -1.28 11.87 -6.35
C TYR A 74 -0.82 12.86 -7.42
N SER A 75 -0.71 12.36 -8.65
CA SER A 75 -0.55 13.15 -9.85
C SER A 75 -1.43 12.60 -10.97
N VAL A 76 -1.96 13.48 -11.80
CA VAL A 76 -2.71 13.12 -13.01
C VAL A 76 -2.06 13.85 -14.17
N SER A 77 -1.58 13.11 -15.15
CA SER A 77 -0.91 13.65 -16.34
C SER A 77 -1.51 13.07 -17.62
N GLU A 78 -1.38 13.81 -18.71
CA GLU A 78 -1.69 13.36 -20.05
C GLU A 78 -0.41 12.95 -20.74
N ASP A 79 -0.51 11.97 -21.62
CA ASP A 79 0.54 11.50 -22.52
C ASP A 79 1.92 11.31 -21.86
N SER A 80 2.41 10.11 -21.85
CA SER A 80 3.82 9.82 -21.59
C SER A 80 4.40 9.09 -22.79
N ASP A 81 5.66 9.35 -23.09
CA ASP A 81 6.40 8.68 -24.17
C ASP A 81 6.50 7.14 -23.97
N ALA A 82 6.09 6.67 -22.79
CA ALA A 82 6.16 5.25 -22.42
C ALA A 82 5.08 4.39 -23.12
N TYR A 83 3.97 5.00 -23.61
CA TYR A 83 2.86 4.28 -24.23
C TYR A 83 2.38 5.00 -25.49
N PRO A 84 2.17 4.29 -26.60
CA PRO A 84 1.67 4.89 -27.84
C PRO A 84 0.19 5.28 -27.68
N GLY A 85 -0.17 6.46 -28.19
CA GLY A 85 -1.54 6.99 -28.21
C GLY A 85 -1.85 7.87 -27.00
N LYS A 86 -2.96 8.61 -27.10
CA LYS A 86 -3.45 9.48 -26.01
C LYS A 86 -3.94 8.64 -24.84
N HIS A 87 -3.47 8.95 -23.64
CA HIS A 87 -3.84 8.27 -22.41
C HIS A 87 -3.80 9.23 -21.23
N LEU A 88 -4.51 8.86 -20.16
CA LEU A 88 -4.44 9.51 -18.88
C LEU A 88 -3.63 8.63 -17.92
N THR A 89 -2.59 9.19 -17.32
CA THR A 89 -1.79 8.53 -16.30
C THR A 89 -2.17 9.06 -14.92
N VAL A 90 -2.63 8.17 -14.05
CA VAL A 90 -2.98 8.48 -12.65
C VAL A 90 -2.00 7.75 -11.74
N THR A 91 -1.15 8.49 -11.04
CA THR A 91 -0.22 7.93 -10.07
C THR A 91 -0.58 8.40 -8.68
N TYR A 92 -0.68 7.48 -7.73
CA TYR A 92 -0.96 7.78 -6.33
C TYR A 92 -0.36 6.71 -5.40
N ASN A 93 -0.34 7.01 -4.10
CA ASN A 93 0.09 6.06 -3.09
C ASN A 93 -1.01 5.85 -2.04
N VAL A 94 -1.02 4.66 -1.45
CA VAL A 94 -1.89 4.33 -0.31
C VAL A 94 -1.01 3.93 0.86
N CYS A 95 -1.33 4.48 2.05
CA CYS A 95 -0.66 4.17 3.31
C CYS A 95 -1.65 3.49 4.26
N THR A 96 -1.19 2.48 4.99
CA THR A 96 -1.96 1.79 6.03
C THR A 96 -1.06 1.58 7.25
N ASP A 97 -1.55 1.97 8.45
CA ASP A 97 -0.88 1.65 9.70
C ASP A 97 -1.30 0.25 10.17
N VAL A 98 -0.31 -0.53 10.57
CA VAL A 98 -0.49 -1.86 11.14
C VAL A 98 0.01 -1.85 12.57
N HIS A 99 -0.87 -2.19 13.51
CA HIS A 99 -0.61 -2.24 14.94
C HIS A 99 -0.30 -3.67 15.34
N VAL A 100 0.84 -3.88 15.96
CA VAL A 100 1.32 -5.21 16.40
C VAL A 100 1.19 -5.31 17.92
N LEU A 101 0.75 -6.48 18.39
CA LEU A 101 0.70 -6.81 19.81
C LEU A 101 2.13 -6.98 20.38
N PRO A 102 2.31 -6.85 21.70
CA PRO A 102 3.53 -7.26 22.36
C PRO A 102 3.86 -8.73 22.04
N MET A 103 5.14 -9.03 21.82
CA MET A 103 5.63 -10.37 21.57
C MET A 103 6.83 -10.66 22.46
N THR A 104 6.87 -11.87 23.03
CA THR A 104 8.05 -12.36 23.71
C THR A 104 9.13 -12.78 22.72
N GLU A 105 10.38 -12.84 23.18
CA GLU A 105 11.49 -13.31 22.35
C GLU A 105 11.26 -14.74 21.83
N GLU A 106 10.68 -15.61 22.66
CA GLU A 106 10.34 -16.97 22.27
C GLU A 106 9.29 -17.02 21.15
N GLU A 107 8.25 -16.20 21.23
CA GLU A 107 7.22 -16.09 20.17
C GLU A 107 7.81 -15.59 18.85
N ILE A 108 8.68 -14.59 18.92
CA ILE A 108 9.38 -14.06 17.74
C ILE A 108 10.25 -15.15 17.10
N CYS A 109 11.07 -15.85 17.89
CA CYS A 109 11.89 -16.94 17.38
C CYS A 109 11.04 -18.04 16.75
N ARG A 110 9.98 -18.48 17.43
CA ARG A 110 9.05 -19.50 16.93
C ARG A 110 8.40 -19.10 15.60
N TYR A 111 7.99 -17.84 15.46
CA TYR A 111 7.44 -17.35 14.21
C TYR A 111 8.49 -17.34 13.09
N VAL A 112 9.69 -16.82 13.38
CA VAL A 112 10.77 -16.77 12.38
C VAL A 112 11.19 -18.16 11.93
N ASP A 113 11.19 -19.15 12.84
CA ASP A 113 11.55 -20.55 12.55
C ASP A 113 10.53 -21.26 11.64
N THR A 114 9.34 -20.68 11.41
CA THR A 114 8.40 -21.16 10.38
C THR A 114 8.91 -20.95 8.96
N GLY A 115 9.87 -20.05 8.75
CA GLY A 115 10.36 -19.65 7.44
C GLY A 115 9.46 -18.65 6.69
N GLU A 116 8.24 -18.38 7.19
CA GLU A 116 7.28 -17.44 6.56
C GLU A 116 7.86 -16.04 6.36
N PRO A 117 8.68 -15.48 7.26
CA PRO A 117 9.24 -14.14 7.14
C PRO A 117 10.13 -13.88 5.94
N MET A 118 10.81 -14.92 5.43
CA MET A 118 12.02 -14.77 4.62
C MET A 118 11.79 -14.13 3.24
N ASP A 119 10.60 -14.25 2.69
CA ASP A 119 10.24 -13.66 1.39
C ASP A 119 9.33 -12.41 1.50
N LYS A 120 9.10 -11.90 2.71
CA LYS A 120 8.20 -10.80 2.99
C LYS A 120 8.94 -9.51 3.37
N ALA A 121 8.52 -8.38 2.78
CA ALA A 121 8.97 -7.07 3.25
C ALA A 121 8.47 -6.83 4.68
N GLY A 122 9.36 -6.42 5.59
CA GLY A 122 9.05 -6.30 7.02
C GLY A 122 8.96 -7.63 7.76
N ALA A 123 9.36 -8.73 7.13
CA ALA A 123 9.46 -10.06 7.75
C ALA A 123 8.14 -10.63 8.28
N TYR A 124 6.97 -10.30 7.71
CA TYR A 124 5.70 -10.91 8.10
C TYR A 124 4.67 -10.96 6.97
N ALA A 125 3.69 -11.85 7.09
CA ALA A 125 2.53 -11.93 6.22
C ALA A 125 1.25 -11.70 7.02
N ILE A 126 0.44 -10.69 6.62
CA ILE A 126 -0.85 -10.39 7.28
C ILE A 126 -1.86 -11.54 7.15
N GLN A 127 -1.76 -12.34 6.09
CA GLN A 127 -2.63 -13.49 5.82
C GLN A 127 -2.01 -14.82 6.29
N GLY A 128 -0.85 -14.75 6.94
CA GLY A 128 -0.12 -15.92 7.42
C GLY A 128 -0.21 -16.11 8.93
N MET A 129 0.79 -16.80 9.47
CA MET A 129 0.86 -17.12 10.90
C MET A 129 1.06 -15.88 11.79
N PHE A 130 1.50 -14.76 11.22
CA PHE A 130 1.62 -13.49 11.96
C PHE A 130 0.27 -12.82 12.25
N ALA A 131 -0.81 -13.22 11.60
CA ALA A 131 -2.10 -12.54 11.66
C ALA A 131 -2.62 -12.35 13.10
N HIS A 132 -2.38 -13.30 14.01
CA HIS A 132 -2.84 -13.22 15.40
C HIS A 132 -2.07 -12.22 16.27
N TYR A 133 -0.94 -11.72 15.79
CA TYR A 133 -0.20 -10.64 16.45
C TYR A 133 -0.63 -9.24 15.98
N ILE A 134 -1.53 -9.13 14.98
CA ILE A 134 -2.03 -7.85 14.50
C ILE A 134 -3.28 -7.48 15.28
N SER A 135 -3.19 -6.40 16.08
CA SER A 135 -4.30 -5.92 16.92
C SER A 135 -5.26 -5.00 16.17
N LYS A 136 -4.76 -4.23 15.19
CA LYS A 136 -5.55 -3.25 14.44
C LYS A 136 -4.88 -2.94 13.10
N ILE A 137 -5.72 -2.62 12.11
CA ILE A 137 -5.33 -2.00 10.85
C ILE A 137 -6.05 -0.66 10.76
N ASP A 138 -5.30 0.40 10.50
CA ASP A 138 -5.83 1.75 10.28
C ASP A 138 -5.50 2.19 8.86
N GLY A 139 -6.46 1.98 7.95
CA GLY A 139 -6.33 2.15 6.51
C GLY A 139 -6.93 0.99 5.71
N ASP A 140 -6.39 0.74 4.54
CA ASP A 140 -6.87 -0.32 3.63
C ASP A 140 -6.16 -1.65 3.90
N TYR A 141 -6.93 -2.68 4.31
CA TYR A 141 -6.44 -4.05 4.50
C TYR A 141 -5.77 -4.61 3.25
N TYR A 142 -6.39 -4.41 2.08
CA TYR A 142 -5.86 -4.93 0.82
C TYR A 142 -4.57 -4.24 0.38
N ASN A 143 -4.32 -3.01 0.87
CA ASN A 143 -3.01 -2.37 0.74
C ASN A 143 -1.92 -3.17 1.46
N VAL A 144 -2.20 -3.70 2.65
CA VAL A 144 -1.25 -4.54 3.41
C VAL A 144 -1.05 -5.89 2.73
N VAL A 145 -2.12 -6.46 2.15
CA VAL A 145 -2.02 -7.70 1.34
C VAL A 145 -1.15 -7.50 0.10
N GLY A 146 -1.17 -6.30 -0.52
CA GLY A 146 -0.30 -5.96 -1.65
C GLY A 146 -0.91 -5.07 -2.73
N LEU A 147 -2.25 -5.02 -2.85
CA LEU A 147 -2.95 -4.16 -3.83
C LEU A 147 -4.20 -3.55 -3.18
N PRO A 148 -4.28 -2.22 -3.01
CA PRO A 148 -5.46 -1.54 -2.46
C PRO A 148 -6.61 -1.51 -3.50
N ILE A 149 -7.28 -2.65 -3.67
CA ILE A 149 -8.28 -2.88 -4.73
C ILE A 149 -9.46 -1.90 -4.65
N SER A 150 -9.82 -1.44 -3.45
CA SER A 150 -10.92 -0.48 -3.25
C SER A 150 -10.62 0.86 -3.91
N SER A 151 -9.39 1.38 -3.78
CA SER A 151 -8.98 2.63 -4.41
C SER A 151 -8.82 2.47 -5.91
N VAL A 152 -8.20 1.38 -6.35
CA VAL A 152 -8.04 1.06 -7.78
C VAL A 152 -9.40 1.00 -8.47
N TYR A 153 -10.35 0.25 -7.91
CA TYR A 153 -11.70 0.15 -8.44
C TYR A 153 -12.40 1.52 -8.49
N SER A 154 -12.28 2.31 -7.41
CA SER A 154 -12.94 3.61 -7.34
C SER A 154 -12.41 4.62 -8.34
N VAL A 155 -11.12 4.56 -8.69
CA VAL A 155 -10.56 5.36 -9.78
C VAL A 155 -11.03 4.83 -11.14
N LEU A 156 -10.95 3.52 -11.38
CA LEU A 156 -11.31 2.92 -12.66
C LEU A 156 -12.80 3.11 -13.02
N LYS A 157 -13.71 3.10 -12.05
CA LYS A 157 -15.15 3.29 -12.31
C LYS A 157 -15.49 4.67 -12.88
N GLU A 158 -14.62 5.68 -12.74
CA GLU A 158 -14.83 7.01 -13.33
C GLU A 158 -14.66 7.02 -14.86
N PHE A 159 -14.20 5.90 -15.44
CA PHE A 159 -14.00 5.71 -16.88
C PHE A 159 -15.03 4.77 -17.53
N VAL A 160 -15.96 4.24 -16.78
CA VAL A 160 -17.03 3.34 -17.23
C VAL A 160 -18.39 4.08 -17.16
#